data_abf98190743a69bfb3d387aae0dfddc7
#
_entry.id   abf98190743a69bfb3d387aae0dfddc7
#
_cell.length_a   1.000
_cell.length_b   1.000
_cell.length_c   1.000
_cell.angle_alpha   90.00
_cell.angle_beta   90.00
_cell.angle_gamma   90.00
#
_symmetry.space_group_name_H-M   'P 1'
#
loop_
_entity.id
_entity.type
_entity.pdbx_description
1 polymer ?
#
loop_
_entity_poly.entity_id
_entity_poly.type
_entity_poly.pdbx_seq_one_letter_code
_entity_poly.pdbx_strand_id
1 'polypeptide(L)'
;MSIIDCVAVGDQPELGAGSRDGVRVDLIGLREEVLMAGGAIRNDLLRRLLAHGPSAHMATVLEVINPDLVHADEFDLPDPEAVSERAMQIAVREGADAGRLILLQLWKRQEAWTASRSMTTSHAYATAAMDRTGRESSRFDVSRSGVVAEVGLVMGVHGSTADVKINQASLLNPDGVLSTTHEALAQGLITEPVARLMADAMDGLSFEQMARVEAMVLPRLVRHIDPVTRDGAPAGYSYAKDQLTRALNRVAPERAKEKHARAMAKRGVKIRILEEDGLAQICLWTTKVQGISFYERINEMAEASVAEERKAVQDAGHDPASVRTINQARADVLVEMVMNAKPTPGTALIDCVNVPARVNVGVLIDLPTLLALRDNPAELPGYGPLDPELARALAADNEWRRFLHDPITGQILDLGHTKYEPSRKLREFIHARDPKCTYPGCNHQARRSQLDHIQPWPQGPTDRSNLHPLCVHHHNLKTHGNWQVTRNHDSGETTWTSPRGLTAKAPHPYQPMPTTTVPDEDNGPPPF
;
A
#
# COMPACT_ATOMS: atom_id res chain seq x y z
N MET A 1 34.91 30.62 -0.90
CA MET A 1 34.30 30.43 0.43
C MET A 1 32.94 29.82 0.19
N SER A 2 32.86 28.53 0.40
CA SER A 2 31.67 27.71 0.16
C SER A 2 30.68 27.92 1.32
N ILE A 3 29.37 27.96 1.00
CA ILE A 3 28.26 28.13 1.94
C ILE A 3 28.15 26.97 2.96
N ILE A 4 29.05 26.01 2.92
CA ILE A 4 29.05 24.80 3.75
C ILE A 4 29.69 25.04 5.16
N ASP A 5 30.37 26.15 5.37
CA ASP A 5 31.15 26.39 6.62
C ASP A 5 30.38 27.06 7.78
N CYS A 6 29.05 27.19 7.69
CA CYS A 6 28.28 27.92 8.71
C CYS A 6 27.15 27.13 9.37
N VAL A 7 27.27 25.82 9.58
CA VAL A 7 26.35 25.12 10.51
C VAL A 7 27.14 24.13 11.36
N ALA A 8 27.95 24.64 12.25
CA ALA A 8 28.25 23.97 13.50
C ALA A 8 27.03 24.15 14.43
N VAL A 9 25.98 23.40 14.25
CA VAL A 9 24.90 23.28 15.22
C VAL A 9 25.26 22.15 16.17
N GLY A 10 25.31 22.52 17.44
CA GLY A 10 25.76 21.72 18.54
C GLY A 10 25.20 20.32 18.61
N ASP A 11 26.02 19.45 19.15
CA ASP A 11 25.71 18.10 19.59
C ASP A 11 24.42 18.09 20.42
N GLN A 12 23.35 17.63 19.81
CA GLN A 12 22.20 17.12 20.57
C GLN A 12 22.52 15.68 20.97
N PRO A 13 22.26 15.28 22.22
CA PRO A 13 22.56 13.94 22.68
C PRO A 13 21.74 12.93 21.88
N GLU A 14 22.42 11.97 21.28
CA GLU A 14 21.87 10.77 20.67
C GLU A 14 20.89 10.10 21.62
N LEU A 15 19.59 10.16 21.36
CA LEU A 15 18.61 9.30 22.01
C LEU A 15 18.89 7.87 21.58
N GLY A 16 19.32 7.08 22.55
CA GLY A 16 19.89 5.77 22.38
C GLY A 16 18.99 4.78 21.64
N ALA A 17 19.37 4.48 20.42
CA ALA A 17 19.07 3.20 19.81
C ALA A 17 19.99 2.16 20.48
N GLY A 18 19.39 1.28 21.31
CA GLY A 18 20.11 0.22 22.01
C GLY A 18 20.84 -0.68 21.03
N SER A 19 22.14 -0.44 20.90
CA SER A 19 23.09 -1.35 20.23
C SER A 19 23.42 -2.48 21.19
N ARG A 20 22.93 -3.68 20.92
CA ARG A 20 23.58 -4.90 21.37
C ARG A 20 24.49 -5.36 20.22
N ASP A 21 25.79 -5.26 20.42
CA ASP A 21 26.87 -5.77 19.55
C ASP A 21 26.94 -5.21 18.12
N GLY A 22 26.84 -3.89 17.96
CA GLY A 22 27.03 -3.24 16.67
C GLY A 22 28.40 -2.55 16.57
N VAL A 23 29.25 -3.02 15.66
CA VAL A 23 30.39 -2.25 15.19
C VAL A 23 29.86 -0.93 14.64
N ARG A 24 30.10 0.18 15.36
CA ARG A 24 29.78 1.53 14.86
C ARG A 24 30.53 1.75 13.56
N VAL A 25 29.81 2.02 12.49
CA VAL A 25 30.43 2.38 11.22
C VAL A 25 30.90 3.83 11.34
N ASP A 26 32.19 4.06 11.21
CA ASP A 26 32.73 5.40 11.06
C ASP A 26 32.39 5.94 9.66
N LEU A 27 31.28 6.68 9.56
CA LEU A 27 30.78 7.21 8.29
C LEU A 27 31.71 8.23 7.65
N ILE A 28 32.53 8.94 8.45
CA ILE A 28 33.47 9.93 7.92
C ILE A 28 34.67 9.21 7.31
N GLY A 29 35.28 8.29 8.05
CA GLY A 29 36.38 7.46 7.55
C GLY A 29 35.95 6.62 6.34
N LEU A 30 34.74 6.07 6.37
CA LEU A 30 34.20 5.30 5.26
C LEU A 30 34.03 6.14 3.99
N ARG A 31 33.56 7.39 4.12
CA ARG A 31 33.47 8.30 2.97
C ARG A 31 34.82 8.51 2.29
N GLU A 32 35.88 8.71 3.08
CA GLU A 32 37.23 8.86 2.56
C GLU A 32 37.75 7.59 1.89
N GLU A 33 37.49 6.42 2.50
CA GLU A 33 37.83 5.12 1.95
C GLU A 33 37.17 4.90 0.58
N VAL A 34 35.87 5.15 0.46
CA VAL A 34 35.10 5.03 -0.80
C VAL A 34 35.63 6.00 -1.85
N LEU A 35 35.95 7.23 -1.47
CA LEU A 35 36.57 8.22 -2.38
C LEU A 35 37.93 7.76 -2.89
N MET A 36 38.78 7.24 -2.02
CA MET A 36 40.11 6.71 -2.40
C MET A 36 40.00 5.50 -3.32
N ALA A 37 38.93 4.71 -3.17
CA ALA A 37 38.61 3.58 -4.03
C ALA A 37 37.87 3.98 -5.34
N GLY A 38 37.80 5.26 -5.66
CA GLY A 38 37.11 5.75 -6.87
C GLY A 38 35.59 5.52 -6.88
N GLY A 39 34.97 5.44 -5.70
CA GLY A 39 33.54 5.20 -5.52
C GLY A 39 33.16 3.71 -5.43
N ALA A 40 34.13 2.80 -5.43
CA ALA A 40 33.86 1.36 -5.30
C ALA A 40 33.42 0.99 -3.88
N ILE A 41 32.45 0.09 -3.76
CA ILE A 41 31.94 -0.40 -2.49
C ILE A 41 31.51 -1.87 -2.59
N ARG A 42 31.61 -2.61 -1.48
CA ARG A 42 31.21 -4.02 -1.37
C ARG A 42 29.87 -4.17 -0.66
N ASN A 43 29.15 -5.25 -0.94
CA ASN A 43 27.81 -5.53 -0.42
C ASN A 43 27.76 -5.63 1.10
N ASP A 44 28.76 -6.20 1.76
CA ASP A 44 28.81 -6.31 3.23
C ASP A 44 28.77 -4.93 3.88
N LEU A 45 29.48 -3.97 3.30
CA LEU A 45 29.53 -2.60 3.79
C LEU A 45 28.21 -1.89 3.54
N LEU A 46 27.55 -2.13 2.40
CA LEU A 46 26.19 -1.60 2.13
C LEU A 46 25.17 -2.14 3.14
N ARG A 47 25.23 -3.44 3.49
CA ARG A 47 24.38 -4.04 4.54
C ARG A 47 24.61 -3.40 5.90
N ARG A 48 25.86 -3.12 6.27
CA ARG A 48 26.20 -2.41 7.51
C ARG A 48 25.69 -0.98 7.53
N LEU A 49 25.79 -0.27 6.41
CA LEU A 49 25.17 1.06 6.24
C LEU A 49 23.65 1.01 6.37
N LEU A 50 23.02 -0.04 5.84
CA LEU A 50 21.56 -0.21 5.96
C LEU A 50 21.12 -0.31 7.43
N ALA A 51 21.86 -1.02 8.25
CA ALA A 51 21.60 -1.16 9.69
C ALA A 51 21.83 0.15 10.47
N HIS A 52 22.74 1.01 10.01
CA HIS A 52 23.03 2.30 10.67
C HIS A 52 21.86 3.29 10.65
N GLY A 53 21.06 3.29 9.58
CA GLY A 53 19.96 4.23 9.38
C GLY A 53 20.37 5.56 8.73
N PRO A 54 19.37 6.35 8.26
CA PRO A 54 19.62 7.57 7.50
C PRO A 54 20.11 8.72 8.40
N SER A 55 21.03 9.55 7.89
CA SER A 55 21.59 10.71 8.59
C SER A 55 22.26 11.68 7.62
N ALA A 56 22.68 12.85 8.10
CA ALA A 56 23.45 13.79 7.30
C ALA A 56 24.79 13.19 6.84
N HIS A 57 25.49 12.48 7.71
CA HIS A 57 26.75 11.80 7.35
C HIS A 57 26.51 10.63 6.36
N MET A 58 25.38 9.91 6.49
CA MET A 58 24.99 8.88 5.50
C MET A 58 24.86 9.48 4.10
N ALA A 59 24.23 10.66 3.97
CA ALA A 59 24.12 11.33 2.67
C ALA A 59 25.47 11.56 2.01
N THR A 60 26.48 12.00 2.78
CA THR A 60 27.82 12.28 2.25
C THR A 60 28.58 11.01 1.83
N VAL A 61 28.29 9.87 2.46
CA VAL A 61 28.81 8.56 2.02
C VAL A 61 28.15 8.15 0.72
N LEU A 62 26.82 8.24 0.64
CA LEU A 62 26.07 7.81 -0.55
C LEU A 62 26.44 8.61 -1.80
N GLU A 63 26.76 9.90 -1.66
CA GLU A 63 27.18 10.75 -2.78
C GLU A 63 28.46 10.29 -3.48
N VAL A 64 29.36 9.61 -2.77
CA VAL A 64 30.66 9.19 -3.31
C VAL A 64 30.63 7.76 -3.86
N ILE A 65 29.56 6.99 -3.62
CA ILE A 65 29.42 5.64 -4.14
C ILE A 65 29.06 5.69 -5.62
N ASN A 66 29.87 5.00 -6.44
CA ASN A 66 29.53 4.79 -7.83
C ASN A 66 28.69 3.51 -7.98
N PRO A 67 27.43 3.57 -8.44
CA PRO A 67 26.57 2.39 -8.61
C PRO A 67 27.15 1.34 -9.57
N ASP A 68 28.00 1.74 -10.52
CA ASP A 68 28.67 0.83 -11.45
C ASP A 68 29.83 0.04 -10.83
N LEU A 69 30.35 0.51 -9.68
CA LEU A 69 31.45 -0.07 -8.94
C LEU A 69 30.99 -0.76 -7.64
N VAL A 70 29.76 -1.24 -7.60
CA VAL A 70 29.25 -2.09 -6.52
C VAL A 70 29.70 -3.53 -6.81
N HIS A 71 30.34 -4.16 -5.83
CA HIS A 71 30.91 -5.51 -5.95
C HIS A 71 30.19 -6.51 -5.04
N ALA A 72 30.06 -7.74 -5.52
CA ALA A 72 29.64 -8.87 -4.70
C ALA A 72 30.68 -9.15 -3.60
N ASP A 73 30.22 -9.68 -2.46
CA ASP A 73 31.10 -10.17 -1.41
C ASP A 73 31.65 -11.54 -1.78
N GLU A 74 32.84 -11.87 -1.28
CA GLU A 74 33.42 -13.18 -1.45
C GLU A 74 32.54 -14.30 -0.90
N PHE A 75 31.80 -14.03 0.18
CA PHE A 75 30.85 -14.96 0.80
C PHE A 75 29.57 -15.19 0.01
N ASP A 76 29.21 -14.26 -0.90
CA ASP A 76 28.03 -14.36 -1.78
C ASP A 76 28.36 -15.10 -3.08
N LEU A 77 29.63 -15.45 -3.31
CA LEU A 77 30.09 -16.14 -4.50
C LEU A 77 30.23 -17.65 -4.25
N PRO A 78 29.89 -18.48 -5.24
CA PRO A 78 30.12 -19.92 -5.14
C PRO A 78 31.62 -20.23 -5.13
N ASP A 79 31.99 -21.40 -4.62
CA ASP A 79 33.37 -21.90 -4.63
C ASP A 79 33.90 -21.90 -6.08
N PRO A 80 35.03 -21.20 -6.37
CA PRO A 80 35.60 -21.13 -7.71
C PRO A 80 35.96 -22.49 -8.31
N GLU A 81 36.31 -23.49 -7.47
CA GLU A 81 36.65 -24.84 -7.91
C GLU A 81 35.39 -25.70 -8.22
N ALA A 82 34.22 -25.29 -7.70
CA ALA A 82 32.95 -26.02 -7.85
C ALA A 82 32.11 -25.59 -9.04
N VAL A 83 32.38 -24.45 -9.68
CA VAL A 83 31.57 -23.89 -10.73
C VAL A 83 32.36 -23.51 -11.97
N SER A 84 31.70 -23.47 -13.13
CA SER A 84 32.33 -23.01 -14.38
C SER A 84 32.59 -21.49 -14.35
N GLU A 85 33.58 -21.04 -15.10
CA GLU A 85 33.92 -19.62 -15.25
C GLU A 85 32.68 -18.76 -15.61
N ARG A 86 31.81 -19.26 -16.51
CA ARG A 86 30.55 -18.59 -16.87
C ARG A 86 29.58 -18.48 -15.70
N ALA A 87 29.48 -19.52 -14.87
CA ALA A 87 28.61 -19.49 -13.68
C ALA A 87 29.16 -18.51 -12.65
N MET A 88 30.50 -18.44 -12.48
CA MET A 88 31.16 -17.45 -11.63
C MET A 88 30.87 -16.02 -12.11
N GLN A 89 31.00 -15.74 -13.42
CA GLN A 89 30.70 -14.40 -13.99
C GLN A 89 29.24 -14.00 -13.75
N ILE A 90 28.29 -14.95 -13.83
CA ILE A 90 26.88 -14.71 -13.52
C ILE A 90 26.72 -14.39 -12.04
N ALA A 91 27.30 -15.17 -11.13
CA ALA A 91 27.20 -14.95 -9.68
C ALA A 91 27.77 -13.59 -9.25
N VAL A 92 28.91 -13.19 -9.80
CA VAL A 92 29.51 -11.85 -9.56
C VAL A 92 28.56 -10.75 -10.00
N ARG A 93 27.93 -10.89 -11.17
CA ARG A 93 26.98 -9.90 -11.70
C ARG A 93 25.70 -9.83 -10.83
N GLU A 94 25.15 -10.97 -10.45
CA GLU A 94 23.96 -11.03 -9.58
C GLU A 94 24.23 -10.45 -8.20
N GLY A 95 25.41 -10.71 -7.63
CA GLY A 95 25.85 -10.12 -6.37
C GLY A 95 25.97 -8.59 -6.46
N ALA A 96 26.57 -8.07 -7.54
CA ALA A 96 26.63 -6.63 -7.75
C ALA A 96 25.24 -5.99 -7.90
N ASP A 97 24.31 -6.67 -8.59
CA ASP A 97 22.92 -6.19 -8.72
C ASP A 97 22.17 -6.20 -7.35
N ALA A 98 22.44 -7.19 -6.50
CA ALA A 98 21.93 -7.22 -5.13
C ALA A 98 22.41 -6.00 -4.33
N GLY A 99 23.71 -5.67 -4.43
CA GLY A 99 24.28 -4.47 -3.80
C GLY A 99 23.65 -3.16 -4.32
N ARG A 100 23.38 -3.05 -5.61
CA ARG A 100 22.67 -1.90 -6.18
C ARG A 100 21.24 -1.74 -5.63
N LEU A 101 20.55 -2.85 -5.33
CA LEU A 101 19.25 -2.80 -4.66
C LEU A 101 19.37 -2.28 -3.23
N ILE A 102 20.38 -2.70 -2.48
CA ILE A 102 20.64 -2.19 -1.13
C ILE A 102 20.96 -0.69 -1.20
N LEU A 103 21.79 -0.27 -2.14
CA LEU A 103 22.09 1.14 -2.37
C LEU A 103 20.83 1.95 -2.68
N LEU A 104 19.94 1.42 -3.51
CA LEU A 104 18.64 2.06 -3.77
C LEU A 104 17.78 2.18 -2.51
N GLN A 105 17.77 1.17 -1.64
CA GLN A 105 17.06 1.25 -0.35
C GLN A 105 17.65 2.33 0.56
N LEU A 106 18.98 2.44 0.62
CA LEU A 106 19.67 3.49 1.38
C LEU A 106 19.25 4.89 0.89
N TRP A 107 19.25 5.12 -0.42
CA TRP A 107 18.78 6.39 -0.99
C TRP A 107 17.33 6.68 -0.65
N LYS A 108 16.44 5.69 -0.75
CA LYS A 108 15.03 5.86 -0.39
C LYS A 108 14.82 6.18 1.08
N ARG A 109 15.61 5.63 1.97
CA ARG A 109 15.59 5.97 3.39
C ARG A 109 16.14 7.37 3.64
N GLN A 110 17.17 7.75 2.91
CA GLN A 110 17.72 9.10 2.99
C GLN A 110 16.73 10.16 2.48
N GLU A 111 15.99 9.87 1.41
CA GLU A 111 14.87 10.71 0.96
C GLU A 111 13.82 10.92 2.07
N ALA A 112 13.43 9.84 2.74
CA ALA A 112 12.46 9.91 3.84
C ALA A 112 12.97 10.76 5.02
N TRP A 113 14.24 10.60 5.39
CA TRP A 113 14.90 11.44 6.40
C TRP A 113 14.92 12.93 5.99
N THR A 114 15.30 13.22 4.76
CA THR A 114 15.31 14.59 4.22
C THR A 114 13.91 15.19 4.24
N ALA A 115 12.89 14.41 3.88
CA ALA A 115 11.49 14.83 3.95
C ALA A 115 11.06 15.17 5.39
N SER A 116 11.45 14.35 6.38
CA SER A 116 11.15 14.64 7.80
C SER A 116 11.79 15.94 8.26
N ARG A 117 13.04 16.20 7.88
CA ARG A 117 13.74 17.46 8.20
C ARG A 117 13.08 18.67 7.53
N SER A 118 12.66 18.53 6.27
CA SER A 118 11.92 19.56 5.56
C SER A 118 10.59 19.89 6.24
N MET A 119 9.85 18.88 6.71
CA MET A 119 8.60 19.07 7.46
C MET A 119 8.84 19.80 8.78
N THR A 120 9.82 19.36 9.57
CA THR A 120 10.20 20.04 10.83
C THR A 120 10.56 21.50 10.59
N THR A 121 11.38 21.79 9.57
CA THR A 121 11.80 23.16 9.23
C THR A 121 10.62 24.01 8.77
N SER A 122 9.74 23.45 7.94
CA SER A 122 8.53 24.16 7.46
C SER A 122 7.58 24.49 8.61
N HIS A 123 7.40 23.58 9.55
CA HIS A 123 6.60 23.81 10.76
C HIS A 123 7.21 24.90 11.63
N ALA A 124 8.50 24.82 11.93
CA ALA A 124 9.21 25.81 12.76
C ALA A 124 9.15 27.22 12.14
N TYR A 125 9.35 27.31 10.80
CA TYR A 125 9.22 28.58 10.10
C TYR A 125 7.79 29.14 10.18
N ALA A 126 6.79 28.32 9.87
CA ALA A 126 5.38 28.75 9.87
C ALA A 126 4.95 29.21 11.28
N THR A 127 5.29 28.48 12.33
CA THR A 127 4.99 28.83 13.72
C THR A 127 5.65 30.15 14.11
N ALA A 128 6.97 30.28 13.88
CA ALA A 128 7.70 31.50 14.22
C ALA A 128 7.23 32.75 13.44
N ALA A 129 6.81 32.57 12.18
CA ALA A 129 6.29 33.65 11.36
C ALA A 129 4.90 34.09 11.83
N MET A 130 4.01 33.14 12.20
CA MET A 130 2.68 33.45 12.75
C MET A 130 2.76 34.13 14.12
N ASP A 131 3.66 33.69 15.02
CA ASP A 131 3.84 34.30 16.33
C ASP A 131 4.31 35.76 16.25
N ARG A 132 5.17 36.07 15.30
CA ARG A 132 5.64 37.47 15.07
C ARG A 132 4.49 38.36 14.58
N THR A 133 3.66 37.87 13.68
CA THR A 133 2.55 38.65 13.11
C THR A 133 1.46 38.94 14.13
N GLY A 134 1.20 38.03 15.08
CA GLY A 134 0.25 38.24 16.17
C GLY A 134 0.63 39.35 17.15
N ARG A 135 1.93 39.73 17.21
CA ARG A 135 2.43 40.78 18.10
C ARG A 135 2.52 42.18 17.49
N GLU A 136 2.54 42.29 16.16
CA GLU A 136 2.79 43.57 15.45
C GLU A 136 1.59 44.07 14.62
N SER A 137 0.49 43.36 14.53
CA SER A 137 -0.57 43.65 13.56
C SER A 137 -1.65 44.60 14.07
N SER A 138 -1.67 45.79 13.48
CA SER A 138 -2.86 46.66 13.51
C SER A 138 -3.47 46.95 12.11
N ARG A 139 -2.89 46.51 11.00
CA ARG A 139 -3.42 46.87 9.65
C ARG A 139 -3.32 45.88 8.49
N PHE A 140 -2.53 44.87 8.58
CA PHE A 140 -2.52 43.82 7.57
C PHE A 140 -2.45 42.47 8.28
N ASP A 141 -3.45 41.69 8.08
CA ASP A 141 -3.43 40.26 8.35
C ASP A 141 -2.27 39.65 7.51
N VAL A 142 -1.02 39.78 8.00
CA VAL A 142 0.13 39.00 7.52
C VAL A 142 -0.12 37.59 8.04
N SER A 143 -1.26 37.22 7.67
CA SER A 143 -1.99 36.03 7.89
C SER A 143 -1.19 34.88 7.34
N ARG A 144 -1.60 33.71 7.74
CA ARG A 144 -1.30 32.43 7.10
C ARG A 144 -1.07 32.55 5.58
N SER A 145 -1.77 33.44 4.87
CA SER A 145 -1.60 33.69 3.43
C SER A 145 -0.19 34.15 3.03
N GLY A 146 0.45 35.00 3.84
CA GLY A 146 1.82 35.44 3.60
C GLY A 146 2.82 34.30 3.78
N VAL A 147 2.69 33.55 4.88
CA VAL A 147 3.51 32.37 5.16
C VAL A 147 3.34 31.30 4.09
N VAL A 148 2.09 31.06 3.67
CA VAL A 148 1.77 30.12 2.58
C VAL A 148 2.42 30.53 1.27
N ALA A 149 2.40 31.84 0.95
CA ALA A 149 3.02 32.36 -0.26
C ALA A 149 4.55 32.19 -0.24
N GLU A 150 5.20 32.52 0.86
CA GLU A 150 6.66 32.37 1.03
C GLU A 150 7.10 30.90 0.95
N VAL A 151 6.42 30.02 1.66
CA VAL A 151 6.67 28.56 1.59
C VAL A 151 6.43 28.05 0.18
N GLY A 152 5.38 28.54 -0.50
CA GLY A 152 5.07 28.18 -1.89
C GLY A 152 6.20 28.57 -2.85
N LEU A 153 6.76 29.77 -2.70
CA LEU A 153 7.92 30.24 -3.48
C LEU A 153 9.16 29.39 -3.24
N VAL A 154 9.50 29.14 -1.97
CA VAL A 154 10.68 28.33 -1.60
C VAL A 154 10.56 26.89 -2.11
N MET A 155 9.37 26.30 -2.04
CA MET A 155 9.13 24.93 -2.49
C MET A 155 8.84 24.82 -4.01
N GLY A 156 8.70 25.93 -4.72
CA GLY A 156 8.33 25.93 -6.13
C GLY A 156 6.93 25.37 -6.41
N VAL A 157 5.97 25.55 -5.47
CA VAL A 157 4.62 25.01 -5.57
C VAL A 157 3.56 26.11 -5.45
N HIS A 158 2.36 25.83 -5.98
CA HIS A 158 1.22 26.74 -5.81
C HIS A 158 0.82 26.88 -4.34
N GLY A 159 0.30 28.07 -3.95
CA GLY A 159 -0.06 28.38 -2.56
C GLY A 159 -1.01 27.36 -1.92
N SER A 160 -2.00 26.84 -2.65
CA SER A 160 -2.88 25.79 -2.12
C SER A 160 -2.12 24.49 -1.77
N THR A 161 -1.09 24.15 -2.53
CA THR A 161 -0.22 22.99 -2.23
C THR A 161 0.70 23.29 -1.05
N ALA A 162 1.20 24.53 -0.93
CA ALA A 162 2.00 24.96 0.21
C ALA A 162 1.18 24.92 1.51
N ASP A 163 -0.09 25.35 1.48
CA ASP A 163 -0.99 25.29 2.63
C ASP A 163 -1.23 23.86 3.13
N VAL A 164 -1.46 22.93 2.21
CA VAL A 164 -1.55 21.49 2.54
C VAL A 164 -0.24 20.99 3.17
N LYS A 165 0.91 21.35 2.62
CA LYS A 165 2.23 20.94 3.16
C LYS A 165 2.49 21.52 4.55
N ILE A 166 2.10 22.75 4.82
CA ILE A 166 2.20 23.37 6.16
C ILE A 166 1.31 22.63 7.15
N ASN A 167 0.06 22.29 6.76
CA ASN A 167 -0.84 21.51 7.61
C ASN A 167 -0.29 20.11 7.89
N GLN A 168 0.24 19.42 6.90
CA GLN A 168 0.92 18.14 7.08
C GLN A 168 2.10 18.27 8.05
N ALA A 169 2.93 19.29 7.88
CA ALA A 169 4.10 19.57 8.74
C ALA A 169 3.69 19.90 10.19
N SER A 170 2.55 20.54 10.41
CA SER A 170 2.04 20.81 11.77
C SER A 170 1.63 19.55 12.53
N LEU A 171 1.28 18.47 11.83
CA LEU A 171 0.98 17.17 12.42
C LEU A 171 2.22 16.27 12.49
N LEU A 172 3.06 16.30 11.43
CA LEU A 172 4.25 15.47 11.23
C LEU A 172 5.52 16.23 11.64
N ASN A 173 5.70 16.45 12.91
CA ASN A 173 6.91 17.04 13.50
C ASN A 173 7.16 16.42 14.88
N PRO A 174 8.33 16.63 15.51
CA PRO A 174 8.66 16.00 16.80
C PRO A 174 7.66 16.29 17.93
N ASP A 175 7.03 17.47 17.92
CA ASP A 175 6.07 17.91 18.93
C ASP A 175 4.62 17.77 18.45
N GLY A 176 4.42 17.23 17.24
CA GLY A 176 3.11 17.06 16.61
C GLY A 176 2.36 15.83 17.11
N VAL A 177 1.06 15.79 16.82
CA VAL A 177 0.21 14.66 17.19
C VAL A 177 0.66 13.35 16.51
N LEU A 178 1.27 13.43 15.32
CA LEU A 178 1.84 12.31 14.59
C LEU A 178 3.37 12.24 14.74
N SER A 179 3.87 12.51 15.96
CA SER A 179 5.32 12.49 16.25
C SER A 179 5.93 11.10 16.01
N THR A 180 5.22 10.02 16.34
CA THR A 180 5.70 8.64 16.10
C THR A 180 5.77 8.33 14.60
N THR A 181 4.80 8.79 13.81
CA THR A 181 4.86 8.70 12.34
C THR A 181 6.01 9.53 11.76
N HIS A 182 6.24 10.73 12.31
CA HIS A 182 7.38 11.56 11.94
C HIS A 182 8.71 10.87 12.24
N GLU A 183 8.84 10.24 13.40
CA GLU A 183 10.04 9.48 13.77
C GLU A 183 10.25 8.28 12.83
N ALA A 184 9.20 7.52 12.52
CA ALA A 184 9.27 6.43 11.55
C ALA A 184 9.72 6.91 10.15
N LEU A 185 9.26 8.09 9.73
CA LEU A 185 9.72 8.73 8.49
C LEU A 185 11.20 9.13 8.60
N ALA A 186 11.62 9.73 9.71
CA ALA A 186 13.00 10.13 9.95
C ALA A 186 13.96 8.94 9.97
N GLN A 187 13.51 7.77 10.42
CA GLN A 187 14.26 6.53 10.40
C GLN A 187 14.20 5.78 9.05
N GLY A 188 13.44 6.29 8.09
CA GLY A 188 13.25 5.64 6.79
C GLY A 188 12.44 4.34 6.83
N LEU A 189 11.65 4.13 7.88
CA LEU A 189 10.79 2.95 8.04
C LEU A 189 9.48 3.06 7.23
N ILE A 190 9.08 4.26 6.89
CA ILE A 190 7.98 4.57 5.99
C ILE A 190 8.42 5.59 4.95
N THR A 191 7.71 5.66 3.84
CA THR A 191 7.97 6.63 2.78
C THR A 191 7.22 7.94 3.00
N GLU A 192 7.72 9.05 2.43
CA GLU A 192 7.04 10.36 2.50
C GLU A 192 5.58 10.31 2.03
N PRO A 193 5.22 9.66 0.89
CA PRO A 193 3.82 9.56 0.48
C PRO A 193 2.93 8.86 1.52
N VAL A 194 3.46 7.89 2.25
CA VAL A 194 2.72 7.20 3.33
C VAL A 194 2.54 8.11 4.54
N ALA A 195 3.58 8.84 4.95
CA ALA A 195 3.47 9.80 6.05
C ALA A 195 2.46 10.91 5.73
N ARG A 196 2.49 11.46 4.52
CA ARG A 196 1.49 12.43 4.06
C ARG A 196 0.07 11.87 4.04
N LEU A 197 -0.09 10.64 3.57
CA LEU A 197 -1.39 9.96 3.59
C LEU A 197 -1.94 9.86 5.02
N MET A 198 -1.07 9.56 6.00
CA MET A 198 -1.44 9.55 7.42
C MET A 198 -1.92 10.93 7.86
N ALA A 199 -1.18 11.99 7.58
CA ALA A 199 -1.54 13.36 7.96
C ALA A 199 -2.85 13.82 7.30
N ASP A 200 -3.02 13.61 6.00
CA ASP A 200 -4.23 14.00 5.25
C ASP A 200 -5.49 13.30 5.76
N ALA A 201 -5.32 12.10 6.28
CA ALA A 201 -6.43 11.33 6.81
C ALA A 201 -6.90 11.80 8.20
N MET A 202 -6.13 12.64 8.90
CA MET A 202 -6.47 13.15 10.23
C MET A 202 -7.44 14.34 10.21
N ASP A 203 -7.69 14.92 9.04
CA ASP A 203 -8.59 16.07 8.91
C ASP A 203 -9.97 15.79 9.54
N GLY A 204 -10.43 16.70 10.41
CA GLY A 204 -11.70 16.59 11.13
C GLY A 204 -11.75 15.57 12.27
N LEU A 205 -10.62 15.02 12.71
CA LEU A 205 -10.52 14.18 13.91
C LEU A 205 -10.10 15.01 15.13
N SER A 206 -10.51 14.57 16.33
CA SER A 206 -9.95 15.08 17.58
C SER A 206 -8.50 14.58 17.77
N PHE A 207 -7.71 15.25 18.62
CA PHE A 207 -6.34 14.82 18.95
C PHE A 207 -6.29 13.39 19.49
N GLU A 208 -7.23 13.02 20.34
CA GLU A 208 -7.35 11.66 20.87
C GLU A 208 -7.62 10.64 19.75
N GLN A 209 -8.54 10.96 18.84
CA GLN A 209 -8.84 10.09 17.68
C GLN A 209 -7.64 9.95 16.77
N MET A 210 -6.89 11.04 16.51
CA MET A 210 -5.65 11.01 15.70
C MET A 210 -4.62 10.07 16.32
N ALA A 211 -4.34 10.20 17.62
CA ALA A 211 -3.41 9.36 18.34
C ALA A 211 -3.83 7.87 18.32
N ARG A 212 -5.13 7.58 18.46
CA ARG A 212 -5.66 6.22 18.35
C ARG A 212 -5.49 5.63 16.95
N VAL A 213 -5.73 6.42 15.91
CA VAL A 213 -5.52 5.98 14.51
C VAL A 213 -4.04 5.70 14.27
N GLU A 214 -3.13 6.58 14.71
CA GLU A 214 -1.68 6.38 14.59
C GLU A 214 -1.24 5.08 15.27
N ALA A 215 -1.62 4.88 16.53
CA ALA A 215 -1.29 3.68 17.31
C ALA A 215 -1.81 2.38 16.68
N MET A 216 -2.92 2.43 15.95
CA MET A 216 -3.47 1.26 15.26
C MET A 216 -2.78 0.97 13.93
N VAL A 217 -2.36 2.00 13.20
CA VAL A 217 -1.89 1.88 11.82
C VAL A 217 -0.37 1.75 11.74
N LEU A 218 0.37 2.63 12.42
CA LEU A 218 1.82 2.71 12.28
C LEU A 218 2.55 1.39 12.56
N PRO A 219 2.26 0.63 13.63
CA PRO A 219 2.92 -0.65 13.88
C PRO A 219 2.75 -1.66 12.74
N ARG A 220 1.65 -1.55 11.98
CA ARG A 220 1.40 -2.42 10.82
C ARG A 220 2.19 -2.01 9.60
N LEU A 221 2.50 -0.72 9.46
CA LEU A 221 3.28 -0.20 8.35
C LEU A 221 4.77 -0.51 8.51
N VAL A 222 5.29 -0.46 9.73
CA VAL A 222 6.72 -0.66 10.02
C VAL A 222 7.13 -2.12 10.22
N ARG A 223 6.19 -3.03 10.51
CA ARG A 223 6.48 -4.44 10.83
C ARG A 223 7.16 -5.24 9.72
N HIS A 224 7.17 -4.72 8.49
CA HIS A 224 7.78 -5.36 7.32
C HIS A 224 9.29 -5.13 7.23
N ILE A 225 9.81 -4.31 8.12
CA ILE A 225 11.24 -4.00 8.20
C ILE A 225 11.76 -4.62 9.50
N ASP A 226 12.82 -5.42 9.40
CA ASP A 226 13.47 -5.97 10.57
C ASP A 226 14.03 -4.84 11.44
N PRO A 227 13.76 -4.79 12.74
CA PRO A 227 14.16 -3.68 13.59
C PRO A 227 15.68 -3.60 13.82
N VAL A 228 16.42 -4.68 13.59
CA VAL A 228 17.87 -4.75 13.83
C VAL A 228 18.65 -4.57 12.53
N THR A 229 18.40 -5.43 11.55
CA THR A 229 19.11 -5.41 10.25
C THR A 229 18.55 -4.33 9.31
N ARG A 230 17.34 -3.87 9.59
CA ARG A 230 16.55 -2.97 8.72
C ARG A 230 16.29 -3.56 7.33
N ASP A 231 16.42 -4.86 7.18
CA ASP A 231 16.04 -5.57 5.97
C ASP A 231 14.53 -5.52 5.76
N GLY A 232 14.11 -5.60 4.52
CA GLY A 232 12.71 -5.52 4.12
C GLY A 232 12.37 -4.22 3.40
N ALA A 233 11.18 -4.17 2.85
CA ALA A 233 10.66 -3.03 2.11
C ALA A 233 9.61 -2.28 2.94
N PRO A 234 9.56 -0.93 2.87
CA PRO A 234 8.51 -0.16 3.52
C PRO A 234 7.14 -0.53 2.95
N ALA A 235 6.11 -0.40 3.78
CA ALA A 235 4.73 -0.67 3.37
C ALA A 235 4.33 0.18 2.16
N GLY A 236 3.73 -0.46 1.15
CA GLY A 236 3.26 0.23 -0.04
C GLY A 236 2.08 1.17 0.25
N TYR A 237 1.94 2.24 -0.54
CA TYR A 237 0.91 3.27 -0.40
C TYR A 237 -0.52 2.70 -0.33
N SER A 238 -0.84 1.74 -1.20
CA SER A 238 -2.18 1.14 -1.24
C SER A 238 -2.50 0.33 0.01
N TYR A 239 -1.51 -0.39 0.56
CA TYR A 239 -1.66 -1.10 1.82
C TYR A 239 -1.87 -0.12 2.98
N ALA A 240 -1.06 0.93 3.06
CA ALA A 240 -1.20 1.98 4.08
C ALA A 240 -2.59 2.62 4.03
N LYS A 241 -3.08 2.95 2.83
CA LYS A 241 -4.42 3.52 2.61
C LYS A 241 -5.54 2.59 3.10
N ASP A 242 -5.41 1.30 2.87
CA ASP A 242 -6.38 0.30 3.31
C ASP A 242 -6.41 0.19 4.84
N GLN A 243 -5.23 0.05 5.49
CA GLN A 243 -5.12 0.01 6.94
C GLN A 243 -5.68 1.27 7.59
N LEU A 244 -5.35 2.42 7.03
CA LEU A 244 -5.84 3.71 7.51
C LEU A 244 -7.37 3.84 7.38
N THR A 245 -7.94 3.41 6.26
CA THR A 245 -9.40 3.41 6.07
C THR A 245 -10.11 2.54 7.10
N ARG A 246 -9.56 1.36 7.41
CA ARG A 246 -10.09 0.47 8.45
C ARG A 246 -10.04 1.11 9.84
N ALA A 247 -8.91 1.73 10.18
CA ALA A 247 -8.73 2.41 11.46
C ALA A 247 -9.70 3.60 11.62
N LEU A 248 -9.83 4.43 10.58
CA LEU A 248 -10.74 5.57 10.56
C LEU A 248 -12.20 5.16 10.74
N ASN A 249 -12.65 4.12 10.03
CA ASN A 249 -14.01 3.60 10.18
C ASN A 249 -14.29 3.06 11.59
N ARG A 250 -13.25 2.58 12.28
CA ARG A 250 -13.38 2.09 13.65
C ARG A 250 -13.34 3.20 14.71
N VAL A 251 -12.47 4.20 14.51
CA VAL A 251 -12.25 5.27 15.50
C VAL A 251 -13.28 6.39 15.35
N ALA A 252 -13.71 6.69 14.13
CA ALA A 252 -14.63 7.78 13.81
C ALA A 252 -15.73 7.34 12.81
N PRO A 253 -16.63 6.43 13.19
CA PRO A 253 -17.66 5.89 12.30
C PRO A 253 -18.61 6.96 11.77
N GLU A 254 -18.94 7.98 12.59
CA GLU A 254 -19.80 9.09 12.15
C GLU A 254 -19.17 9.88 11.00
N ARG A 255 -17.87 10.12 11.04
CA ARG A 255 -17.14 10.76 9.92
C ARG A 255 -17.21 9.90 8.65
N ALA A 256 -17.14 8.58 8.77
CA ALA A 256 -17.30 7.67 7.63
C ALA A 256 -18.70 7.79 7.03
N LYS A 257 -19.75 7.87 7.86
CA LYS A 257 -21.14 8.11 7.44
C LYS A 257 -21.30 9.46 6.71
N GLU A 258 -20.78 10.54 7.28
CA GLU A 258 -20.80 11.86 6.64
C GLU A 258 -20.05 11.88 5.31
N LYS A 259 -18.86 11.29 5.26
CA LYS A 259 -18.07 11.15 4.03
C LYS A 259 -18.83 10.36 2.98
N HIS A 260 -19.50 9.28 3.39
CA HIS A 260 -20.36 8.50 2.51
C HIS A 260 -21.54 9.33 1.99
N ALA A 261 -22.26 10.04 2.86
CA ALA A 261 -23.37 10.91 2.47
C ALA A 261 -22.93 11.99 1.47
N ARG A 262 -21.78 12.65 1.71
CA ARG A 262 -21.19 13.62 0.77
C ARG A 262 -20.81 12.97 -0.57
N ALA A 263 -20.30 11.74 -0.55
CA ALA A 263 -19.95 10.98 -1.75
C ALA A 263 -21.22 10.59 -2.53
N MET A 264 -22.30 10.22 -1.84
CA MET A 264 -23.60 9.92 -2.44
C MET A 264 -24.21 11.13 -3.16
N ALA A 265 -24.04 12.34 -2.62
CA ALA A 265 -24.46 13.57 -3.27
C ALA A 265 -23.69 13.91 -4.56
N LYS A 266 -22.50 13.34 -4.74
CA LYS A 266 -21.65 13.51 -5.94
C LYS A 266 -21.93 12.50 -7.05
N ARG A 267 -22.90 11.61 -6.88
CA ARG A 267 -23.27 10.66 -7.95
C ARG A 267 -23.67 11.40 -9.21
N GLY A 268 -23.27 10.88 -10.36
CA GLY A 268 -23.58 11.50 -11.63
C GLY A 268 -22.76 10.93 -12.76
N VAL A 269 -23.05 11.40 -13.96
CA VAL A 269 -22.29 11.06 -15.17
C VAL A 269 -21.68 12.34 -15.72
N LYS A 270 -20.42 12.29 -16.06
CA LYS A 270 -19.73 13.39 -16.77
C LYS A 270 -19.09 12.85 -18.03
N ILE A 271 -19.10 13.66 -19.07
CA ILE A 271 -18.40 13.40 -20.33
C ILE A 271 -17.25 14.41 -20.47
N ARG A 272 -16.13 13.93 -20.98
CA ARG A 272 -14.99 14.73 -21.42
C ARG A 272 -14.63 14.30 -22.83
N ILE A 273 -14.61 15.24 -23.74
CA ILE A 273 -14.15 14.99 -25.11
C ILE A 273 -12.64 15.12 -25.14
N LEU A 274 -11.96 14.15 -25.74
CA LEU A 274 -10.51 14.12 -25.99
C LEU A 274 -10.32 14.48 -27.46
N GLU A 275 -10.13 15.77 -27.74
CA GLU A 275 -10.14 16.30 -29.10
C GLU A 275 -8.99 15.76 -29.95
N GLU A 276 -7.83 15.53 -29.35
CA GLU A 276 -6.63 15.04 -30.03
C GLU A 276 -6.77 13.59 -30.52
N ASP A 277 -7.52 12.76 -29.78
CA ASP A 277 -7.63 11.33 -30.05
C ASP A 277 -8.97 10.94 -30.73
N GLY A 278 -9.90 11.89 -30.88
CA GLY A 278 -11.25 11.61 -31.36
C GLY A 278 -12.06 10.69 -30.42
N LEU A 279 -11.67 10.60 -29.15
CA LEU A 279 -12.30 9.77 -28.13
C LEU A 279 -13.13 10.59 -27.14
N ALA A 280 -14.05 9.95 -26.46
CA ALA A 280 -14.79 10.52 -25.35
C ALA A 280 -14.59 9.65 -24.10
N GLN A 281 -14.29 10.30 -22.98
CA GLN A 281 -14.24 9.68 -21.67
C GLN A 281 -15.58 9.89 -20.96
N ILE A 282 -16.25 8.82 -20.60
CA ILE A 282 -17.47 8.85 -19.78
C ILE A 282 -17.10 8.37 -18.37
N CYS A 283 -17.30 9.25 -17.37
CA CYS A 283 -17.06 8.96 -15.96
C CYS A 283 -18.39 8.84 -15.24
N LEU A 284 -18.66 7.66 -14.67
CA LEU A 284 -19.81 7.37 -13.82
C LEU A 284 -19.38 7.38 -12.36
N TRP A 285 -19.95 8.28 -11.54
CA TRP A 285 -19.85 8.24 -10.09
C TRP A 285 -21.11 7.61 -9.52
N THR A 286 -20.94 6.44 -8.92
CA THR A 286 -22.03 5.68 -8.31
C THR A 286 -21.57 5.05 -7.00
N THR A 287 -22.44 4.31 -6.31
CA THR A 287 -22.03 3.59 -5.11
C THR A 287 -20.98 2.54 -5.45
N LYS A 288 -20.13 2.19 -4.48
CA LYS A 288 -19.09 1.18 -4.64
C LYS A 288 -19.66 -0.15 -5.12
N VAL A 289 -20.77 -0.58 -4.51
CA VAL A 289 -21.43 -1.85 -4.86
C VAL A 289 -21.98 -1.79 -6.28
N GLN A 290 -22.74 -0.75 -6.62
CA GLN A 290 -23.27 -0.58 -7.97
C GLN A 290 -22.17 -0.52 -9.04
N GLY A 291 -21.07 0.21 -8.76
CA GLY A 291 -19.94 0.30 -9.68
C GLY A 291 -19.27 -1.05 -9.93
N ILE A 292 -19.10 -1.85 -8.87
CA ILE A 292 -18.55 -3.20 -8.98
C ILE A 292 -19.49 -4.10 -9.79
N SER A 293 -20.76 -4.15 -9.42
CA SER A 293 -21.77 -4.97 -10.10
C SER A 293 -21.90 -4.61 -11.58
N PHE A 294 -21.92 -3.32 -11.86
CA PHE A 294 -21.95 -2.79 -13.22
C PHE A 294 -20.73 -3.24 -14.03
N TYR A 295 -19.53 -3.11 -13.47
CA TYR A 295 -18.32 -3.50 -14.15
C TYR A 295 -18.20 -5.01 -14.36
N GLU A 296 -18.58 -5.83 -13.37
CA GLU A 296 -18.60 -7.29 -13.51
C GLU A 296 -19.60 -7.73 -14.60
N ARG A 297 -20.77 -7.09 -14.67
CA ARG A 297 -21.76 -7.40 -15.69
C ARG A 297 -21.25 -7.08 -17.10
N ILE A 298 -20.62 -5.94 -17.28
CA ILE A 298 -20.00 -5.58 -18.57
C ILE A 298 -18.89 -6.58 -18.91
N ASN A 299 -18.10 -6.98 -17.92
CA ASN A 299 -17.01 -7.93 -18.11
C ASN A 299 -17.52 -9.30 -18.59
N GLU A 300 -18.56 -9.85 -17.95
CA GLU A 300 -19.19 -11.10 -18.37
C GLU A 300 -19.69 -11.05 -19.82
N MET A 301 -20.36 -9.96 -20.19
CA MET A 301 -20.87 -9.79 -21.55
C MET A 301 -19.76 -9.61 -22.58
N ALA A 302 -18.71 -8.87 -22.22
CA ALA A 302 -17.55 -8.68 -23.10
C ALA A 302 -16.76 -9.98 -23.30
N GLU A 303 -16.59 -10.80 -22.25
CA GLU A 303 -15.95 -12.11 -22.35
C GLU A 303 -16.73 -13.06 -23.28
N ALA A 304 -18.06 -13.08 -23.16
CA ALA A 304 -18.90 -13.84 -24.05
C ALA A 304 -18.77 -13.39 -25.52
N SER A 305 -18.84 -12.07 -25.76
CA SER A 305 -18.71 -11.50 -27.10
C SER A 305 -17.35 -11.79 -27.74
N VAL A 306 -16.26 -11.66 -26.99
CA VAL A 306 -14.90 -11.99 -27.49
C VAL A 306 -14.76 -13.50 -27.76
N ALA A 307 -15.37 -14.34 -26.94
CA ALA A 307 -15.34 -15.79 -27.15
C ALA A 307 -16.05 -16.20 -28.46
N GLU A 308 -17.23 -15.61 -28.72
CA GLU A 308 -17.98 -15.82 -29.95
C GLU A 308 -17.21 -15.33 -31.19
N GLU A 309 -16.63 -14.10 -31.10
CA GLU A 309 -15.83 -13.52 -32.18
C GLU A 309 -14.58 -14.36 -32.47
N ARG A 310 -13.89 -14.83 -31.43
CA ARG A 310 -12.72 -15.72 -31.59
C ARG A 310 -13.07 -17.00 -32.29
N LYS A 311 -14.22 -17.60 -31.95
CA LYS A 311 -14.72 -18.81 -32.62
C LYS A 311 -15.04 -18.54 -34.09
N ALA A 312 -15.73 -17.44 -34.39
CA ALA A 312 -16.06 -17.06 -35.75
C ALA A 312 -14.82 -16.80 -36.62
N VAL A 313 -13.81 -16.13 -36.08
CA VAL A 313 -12.52 -15.85 -36.73
C VAL A 313 -11.78 -17.17 -37.01
N GLN A 314 -11.78 -18.10 -36.05
CA GLN A 314 -11.15 -19.41 -36.19
C GLN A 314 -11.87 -20.27 -37.24
N ASP A 315 -13.19 -20.30 -37.21
CA ASP A 315 -14.02 -21.06 -38.17
C ASP A 315 -13.86 -20.52 -39.61
N ALA A 316 -13.63 -19.21 -39.74
CA ALA A 316 -13.38 -18.55 -41.03
C ALA A 316 -11.92 -18.64 -41.50
N GLY A 317 -11.01 -19.18 -40.71
CA GLY A 317 -9.58 -19.27 -41.04
C GLY A 317 -8.85 -17.92 -41.09
N HIS A 318 -9.38 -16.89 -40.41
CA HIS A 318 -8.77 -15.57 -40.32
C HIS A 318 -7.73 -15.50 -39.21
N ASP A 319 -6.93 -14.41 -39.23
CA ASP A 319 -5.89 -14.15 -38.21
C ASP A 319 -6.50 -13.93 -36.80
N PRO A 320 -6.14 -14.75 -35.80
CA PRO A 320 -6.59 -14.55 -34.42
C PRO A 320 -6.28 -13.16 -33.83
N ALA A 321 -5.28 -12.44 -34.38
CA ALA A 321 -4.95 -11.08 -33.96
C ALA A 321 -6.04 -10.06 -34.36
N SER A 322 -6.98 -10.42 -35.25
CA SER A 322 -8.10 -9.56 -35.63
C SER A 322 -9.21 -9.48 -34.57
N VAL A 323 -9.21 -10.36 -33.57
CA VAL A 323 -10.18 -10.37 -32.47
C VAL A 323 -9.99 -9.15 -31.57
N ARG A 324 -11.09 -8.48 -31.23
CA ARG A 324 -11.06 -7.34 -30.31
C ARG A 324 -10.47 -7.71 -28.96
N THR A 325 -9.77 -6.77 -28.34
CA THR A 325 -9.34 -6.92 -26.96
C THR A 325 -10.55 -6.86 -26.02
N ILE A 326 -10.44 -7.47 -24.84
CA ILE A 326 -11.50 -7.44 -23.83
C ILE A 326 -11.89 -6.01 -23.41
N ASN A 327 -10.94 -5.05 -23.45
CA ASN A 327 -11.23 -3.66 -23.14
C ASN A 327 -12.05 -2.98 -24.22
N GLN A 328 -11.78 -3.26 -25.50
CA GLN A 328 -12.59 -2.79 -26.61
C GLN A 328 -14.00 -3.37 -26.53
N ALA A 329 -14.12 -4.66 -26.32
CA ALA A 329 -15.42 -5.32 -26.18
C ALA A 329 -16.23 -4.79 -24.98
N ARG A 330 -15.59 -4.42 -23.85
CA ARG A 330 -16.28 -3.77 -22.72
C ARG A 330 -16.87 -2.41 -23.10
N ALA A 331 -16.13 -1.63 -23.90
CA ALA A 331 -16.60 -0.33 -24.37
C ALA A 331 -17.79 -0.50 -25.32
N ASP A 332 -17.69 -1.40 -26.30
CA ASP A 332 -18.72 -1.66 -27.29
C ASP A 332 -20.00 -2.19 -26.63
N VAL A 333 -19.88 -3.19 -25.76
CA VAL A 333 -21.02 -3.76 -25.01
C VAL A 333 -21.73 -2.69 -24.17
N LEU A 334 -20.95 -1.81 -23.49
CA LEU A 334 -21.54 -0.74 -22.70
C LEU A 334 -22.30 0.25 -23.58
N VAL A 335 -21.72 0.67 -24.70
CA VAL A 335 -22.38 1.57 -25.66
C VAL A 335 -23.63 0.93 -26.21
N GLU A 336 -23.56 -0.33 -26.63
CA GLU A 336 -24.70 -1.08 -27.17
C GLU A 336 -25.84 -1.20 -26.15
N MET A 337 -25.51 -1.56 -24.90
CA MET A 337 -26.51 -1.65 -23.82
C MET A 337 -27.24 -0.31 -23.57
N VAL A 338 -26.49 0.80 -23.55
CA VAL A 338 -27.07 2.12 -23.29
C VAL A 338 -27.87 2.62 -24.48
N MET A 339 -27.37 2.44 -25.69
CA MET A 339 -28.03 2.91 -26.92
C MET A 339 -29.29 2.10 -27.25
N ASN A 340 -29.34 0.81 -26.91
CA ASN A 340 -30.48 -0.07 -27.16
C ASN A 340 -31.45 -0.15 -25.97
N ALA A 341 -31.09 0.41 -24.81
CA ALA A 341 -31.97 0.45 -23.64
C ALA A 341 -33.20 1.32 -23.91
N LYS A 342 -34.39 0.75 -23.72
CA LYS A 342 -35.63 1.53 -23.71
C LYS A 342 -35.70 2.30 -22.40
N PRO A 343 -35.88 3.64 -22.43
CA PRO A 343 -36.06 4.42 -21.21
C PRO A 343 -37.32 3.94 -20.48
N THR A 344 -37.15 3.49 -19.25
CA THR A 344 -38.29 3.12 -18.39
C THR A 344 -38.68 4.36 -17.59
N PRO A 345 -39.84 4.99 -17.85
CA PRO A 345 -40.30 6.18 -17.09
C PRO A 345 -40.58 5.74 -15.64
N GLY A 346 -40.06 6.46 -14.67
CA GLY A 346 -40.50 6.38 -13.28
C GLY A 346 -39.73 5.40 -12.40
N THR A 347 -38.57 4.90 -12.81
CA THR A 347 -37.63 4.25 -11.85
C THR A 347 -37.07 5.32 -10.93
N ALA A 348 -37.83 5.65 -9.90
CA ALA A 348 -37.33 6.36 -8.75
C ALA A 348 -36.10 5.58 -8.23
N LEU A 349 -35.09 6.32 -7.85
CA LEU A 349 -33.86 5.85 -7.20
C LEU A 349 -34.19 4.75 -6.20
N ILE A 350 -33.99 3.58 -6.68
CA ILE A 350 -34.09 2.36 -5.92
C ILE A 350 -33.07 2.42 -4.82
N ASP A 351 -33.50 2.02 -3.66
CA ASP A 351 -32.67 1.61 -2.57
C ASP A 351 -31.38 0.96 -3.08
N CYS A 352 -30.26 1.42 -2.57
CA CYS A 352 -28.90 1.00 -2.98
C CYS A 352 -28.66 -0.53 -2.88
N VAL A 353 -29.69 -1.28 -2.54
CA VAL A 353 -29.69 -2.71 -2.20
C VAL A 353 -30.15 -3.60 -3.36
N ASN A 354 -30.85 -3.08 -4.36
CA ASN A 354 -31.28 -3.89 -5.51
C ASN A 354 -30.11 -4.14 -6.49
N VAL A 355 -29.21 -5.01 -6.11
CA VAL A 355 -28.18 -5.57 -6.99
C VAL A 355 -28.85 -6.69 -7.79
N PRO A 356 -28.76 -6.71 -9.13
CA PRO A 356 -29.31 -7.82 -9.92
C PRO A 356 -28.77 -9.16 -9.40
N ALA A 357 -29.65 -10.13 -9.23
CA ALA A 357 -29.39 -11.42 -8.58
C ALA A 357 -28.28 -12.31 -9.22
N ARG A 358 -27.61 -11.83 -10.28
CA ARG A 358 -26.57 -12.58 -11.01
C ARG A 358 -25.15 -12.04 -10.80
N VAL A 359 -24.96 -10.95 -10.09
CA VAL A 359 -23.61 -10.44 -9.80
C VAL A 359 -23.21 -10.91 -8.40
N ASN A 360 -22.30 -11.89 -8.35
CA ASN A 360 -21.75 -12.40 -7.09
C ASN A 360 -20.77 -11.37 -6.48
N VAL A 361 -21.29 -10.37 -5.80
CA VAL A 361 -20.50 -9.50 -4.93
C VAL A 361 -20.49 -10.13 -3.54
N GLY A 362 -19.37 -10.77 -3.17
CA GLY A 362 -19.21 -11.31 -1.82
C GLY A 362 -18.94 -10.18 -0.82
N VAL A 363 -19.70 -10.11 0.26
CA VAL A 363 -19.43 -9.25 1.41
C VAL A 363 -19.00 -10.13 2.57
N LEU A 364 -17.86 -9.84 3.20
CA LEU A 364 -17.43 -10.48 4.43
C LEU A 364 -17.82 -9.57 5.59
N ILE A 365 -18.65 -10.08 6.48
CA ILE A 365 -19.11 -9.39 7.69
C ILE A 365 -18.96 -10.33 8.88
N ASP A 366 -18.47 -9.83 10.02
CA ASP A 366 -18.41 -10.62 11.23
C ASP A 366 -19.83 -10.79 11.84
N LEU A 367 -20.03 -11.88 12.54
CA LEU A 367 -21.35 -12.20 13.13
C LEU A 367 -21.85 -11.14 14.12
N PRO A 368 -21.01 -10.57 15.02
CA PRO A 368 -21.46 -9.50 15.91
C PRO A 368 -21.94 -8.25 15.16
N THR A 369 -21.25 -7.85 14.09
CA THR A 369 -21.65 -6.71 13.25
C THR A 369 -22.94 -7.01 12.48
N LEU A 370 -23.09 -8.21 11.98
CA LEU A 370 -24.30 -8.66 11.31
C LEU A 370 -25.54 -8.60 12.22
N LEU A 371 -25.36 -9.00 13.47
CA LEU A 371 -26.40 -8.99 14.51
C LEU A 371 -26.60 -7.61 15.16
N ALA A 372 -25.96 -6.57 14.64
CA ALA A 372 -25.99 -5.20 15.17
C ALA A 372 -25.50 -5.07 16.64
N LEU A 373 -24.68 -6.02 17.10
CA LEU A 373 -24.05 -6.00 18.43
C LEU A 373 -22.75 -5.17 18.43
N ARG A 374 -22.19 -4.93 17.25
CA ARG A 374 -21.00 -4.09 16.99
C ARG A 374 -21.11 -3.45 15.63
N ASP A 375 -20.36 -2.37 15.40
CA ASP A 375 -20.26 -1.67 14.12
C ASP A 375 -18.83 -1.77 13.52
N ASN A 376 -18.30 -3.00 13.43
CA ASN A 376 -17.05 -3.21 12.71
C ASN A 376 -17.28 -3.05 11.21
N PRO A 377 -16.32 -2.47 10.45
CA PRO A 377 -16.44 -2.41 9.00
C PRO A 377 -16.49 -3.82 8.40
N ALA A 378 -17.45 -4.06 7.53
CA ALA A 378 -17.48 -5.24 6.67
C ALA A 378 -16.44 -5.10 5.54
N GLU A 379 -16.21 -6.16 4.79
CA GLU A 379 -15.21 -6.20 3.74
C GLU A 379 -15.81 -6.62 2.40
N LEU A 380 -15.50 -5.86 1.36
CA LEU A 380 -15.68 -6.28 -0.03
C LEU A 380 -14.35 -6.84 -0.54
N PRO A 381 -14.21 -8.16 -0.70
CA PRO A 381 -12.95 -8.78 -1.12
C PRO A 381 -12.40 -8.17 -2.40
N GLY A 382 -11.16 -7.66 -2.33
CA GLY A 382 -10.50 -6.97 -3.44
C GLY A 382 -10.85 -5.49 -3.63
N TYR A 383 -11.84 -4.97 -2.89
CA TYR A 383 -12.34 -3.61 -3.02
C TYR A 383 -12.27 -2.78 -1.72
N GLY A 384 -11.94 -3.44 -0.57
CA GLY A 384 -11.71 -2.83 0.73
C GLY A 384 -12.97 -2.68 1.60
N PRO A 385 -12.88 -1.94 2.72
CA PRO A 385 -13.92 -1.90 3.75
C PRO A 385 -15.23 -1.31 3.26
N LEU A 386 -16.33 -1.84 3.81
CA LEU A 386 -17.71 -1.44 3.58
C LEU A 386 -18.35 -0.99 4.89
N ASP A 387 -19.20 0.00 4.82
CA ASP A 387 -20.01 0.46 5.95
C ASP A 387 -20.88 -0.69 6.52
N PRO A 388 -20.97 -0.86 7.84
CA PRO A 388 -21.68 -1.96 8.44
C PRO A 388 -23.21 -1.91 8.21
N GLU A 389 -23.84 -0.74 8.12
CA GLU A 389 -25.27 -0.64 7.83
C GLU A 389 -25.58 -1.09 6.40
N LEU A 390 -24.73 -0.65 5.45
CA LEU A 390 -24.86 -1.09 4.06
C LEU A 390 -24.58 -2.59 3.92
N ALA A 391 -23.63 -3.12 4.67
CA ALA A 391 -23.36 -4.57 4.68
C ALA A 391 -24.55 -5.38 5.22
N ARG A 392 -25.18 -4.92 6.30
CA ARG A 392 -26.41 -5.53 6.85
C ARG A 392 -27.57 -5.47 5.87
N ALA A 393 -27.77 -4.32 5.20
CA ALA A 393 -28.80 -4.14 4.19
C ALA A 393 -28.59 -5.09 2.99
N LEU A 394 -27.35 -5.21 2.50
CA LEU A 394 -26.99 -6.17 1.43
C LEU A 394 -27.21 -7.62 1.87
N ALA A 395 -27.02 -7.89 3.15
CA ALA A 395 -27.20 -9.20 3.72
C ALA A 395 -28.68 -9.61 3.86
N ALA A 396 -29.60 -8.68 4.06
CA ALA A 396 -31.02 -8.98 4.29
C ALA A 396 -31.72 -9.62 3.09
N ASP A 397 -31.30 -9.30 1.86
CA ASP A 397 -32.00 -9.71 0.62
C ASP A 397 -31.25 -10.77 -0.22
N ASN A 398 -30.13 -11.33 0.25
CA ASN A 398 -29.28 -12.22 -0.53
C ASN A 398 -29.00 -13.57 0.13
N GLU A 399 -28.66 -14.58 -0.69
CA GLU A 399 -28.24 -15.89 -0.22
C GLU A 399 -26.90 -15.81 0.54
N TRP A 400 -26.86 -16.45 1.69
CA TRP A 400 -25.72 -16.47 2.59
C TRP A 400 -24.84 -17.68 2.39
N ARG A 401 -23.52 -17.44 2.38
CA ARG A 401 -22.52 -18.50 2.53
C ARG A 401 -21.68 -18.21 3.77
N ARG A 402 -21.65 -19.15 4.70
CA ARG A 402 -20.83 -19.04 5.89
C ARG A 402 -19.40 -19.42 5.58
N PHE A 403 -18.47 -18.49 5.84
CA PHE A 403 -17.05 -18.78 5.93
C PHE A 403 -16.65 -18.75 7.40
N LEU A 404 -16.11 -19.87 7.91
CA LEU A 404 -15.51 -19.90 9.24
C LEU A 404 -14.10 -19.32 9.14
N HIS A 405 -13.83 -18.29 9.90
CA HIS A 405 -12.50 -17.76 10.06
C HIS A 405 -12.05 -17.88 11.52
N ASP A 406 -10.75 -18.05 11.72
CA ASP A 406 -10.13 -17.98 13.04
C ASP A 406 -10.19 -16.52 13.53
N PRO A 407 -10.81 -16.24 14.68
CA PRO A 407 -10.98 -14.88 15.18
C PRO A 407 -9.66 -14.21 15.59
N ILE A 408 -8.59 -14.98 15.80
CA ILE A 408 -7.27 -14.48 16.21
C ILE A 408 -6.40 -14.19 14.99
N THR A 409 -6.35 -15.12 14.03
CA THR A 409 -5.49 -15.03 12.85
C THR A 409 -6.21 -14.48 11.60
N GLY A 410 -7.53 -14.47 11.60
CA GLY A 410 -8.35 -14.09 10.45
C GLY A 410 -8.37 -15.12 9.32
N GLN A 411 -7.78 -16.31 9.50
CA GLN A 411 -7.73 -17.35 8.48
C GLN A 411 -9.09 -18.04 8.30
N ILE A 412 -9.44 -18.29 7.05
CA ILE A 412 -10.66 -19.05 6.68
C ILE A 412 -10.31 -20.53 6.59
N LEU A 413 -11.08 -21.43 7.20
CA LEU A 413 -10.81 -22.88 7.36
C LEU A 413 -11.59 -23.73 6.36
N ASP A 414 -10.96 -24.69 5.60
CA ASP A 414 -11.63 -25.60 4.62
C ASP A 414 -10.96 -26.96 4.30
N LEU A 415 -11.57 -27.69 3.38
CA LEU A 415 -11.43 -29.12 3.00
C LEU A 415 -10.54 -29.32 1.75
N GLY A 416 -9.57 -30.24 1.82
CA GLY A 416 -8.57 -30.50 0.80
C GLY A 416 -9.01 -31.35 -0.42
N HIS A 417 -8.26 -31.24 -1.56
CA HIS A 417 -8.48 -31.98 -2.80
C HIS A 417 -7.18 -32.42 -3.50
N THR A 418 -7.25 -33.57 -4.20
CA THR A 418 -6.12 -34.29 -4.81
C THR A 418 -5.92 -34.05 -6.33
N LYS A 419 -6.55 -33.05 -6.93
CA LYS A 419 -6.47 -32.76 -8.38
C LYS A 419 -5.67 -31.47 -8.64
N TYR A 420 -5.00 -31.40 -9.81
CA TYR A 420 -4.25 -30.21 -10.24
C TYR A 420 -5.14 -28.96 -10.35
N GLU A 421 -6.33 -29.09 -10.95
CA GLU A 421 -7.28 -27.98 -11.03
C GLU A 421 -8.05 -27.81 -9.72
N PRO A 422 -8.02 -26.62 -9.12
CA PRO A 422 -8.80 -26.36 -7.92
C PRO A 422 -10.30 -26.42 -8.23
N SER A 423 -11.05 -27.09 -7.36
CA SER A 423 -12.50 -27.15 -7.44
C SER A 423 -13.10 -25.73 -7.38
N ARG A 424 -14.33 -25.57 -7.89
CA ARG A 424 -15.03 -24.28 -7.80
C ARG A 424 -15.10 -23.75 -6.35
N LYS A 425 -15.39 -24.64 -5.39
CA LYS A 425 -15.44 -24.28 -3.97
C LYS A 425 -14.08 -23.84 -3.44
N LEU A 426 -12.99 -24.54 -3.79
CA LEU A 426 -11.64 -24.17 -3.39
C LEU A 426 -11.21 -22.85 -4.03
N ARG A 427 -11.57 -22.62 -5.29
CA ARG A 427 -11.33 -21.35 -5.98
C ARG A 427 -12.05 -20.19 -5.31
N GLU A 428 -13.35 -20.34 -5.01
CA GLU A 428 -14.14 -19.34 -4.28
C GLU A 428 -13.54 -19.06 -2.90
N PHE A 429 -13.09 -20.11 -2.20
CA PHE A 429 -12.40 -19.99 -0.92
C PHE A 429 -11.11 -19.17 -1.02
N ILE A 430 -10.22 -19.50 -1.96
CA ILE A 430 -8.95 -18.78 -2.15
C ILE A 430 -9.21 -17.31 -2.50
N HIS A 431 -10.20 -17.02 -3.36
CA HIS A 431 -10.56 -15.63 -3.69
C HIS A 431 -11.13 -14.85 -2.51
N ALA A 432 -11.84 -15.52 -1.59
CA ALA A 432 -12.32 -14.89 -0.37
C ALA A 432 -11.19 -14.64 0.64
N ARG A 433 -10.29 -15.62 0.82
CA ARG A 433 -9.14 -15.53 1.71
C ARG A 433 -8.14 -14.47 1.27
N ASP A 434 -7.75 -14.52 -0.01
CA ASP A 434 -6.78 -13.62 -0.64
C ASP A 434 -7.49 -12.83 -1.75
N PRO A 435 -8.13 -11.70 -1.46
CA PRO A 435 -8.95 -10.97 -2.43
C PRO A 435 -8.15 -10.25 -3.51
N LYS A 436 -6.83 -10.19 -3.36
CA LYS A 436 -5.87 -9.59 -4.30
C LYS A 436 -4.70 -10.53 -4.56
N CYS A 437 -3.94 -10.26 -5.62
CA CYS A 437 -2.65 -10.88 -5.84
C CYS A 437 -1.78 -10.77 -4.59
N THR A 438 -1.17 -11.87 -4.16
CA THR A 438 -0.40 -11.96 -2.91
C THR A 438 1.02 -11.40 -3.01
N TYR A 439 1.39 -10.81 -4.14
CA TYR A 439 2.64 -10.06 -4.23
C TYR A 439 2.53 -8.75 -3.43
N PRO A 440 3.53 -8.38 -2.61
CA PRO A 440 3.52 -7.19 -1.78
C PRO A 440 3.19 -5.93 -2.58
N GLY A 441 2.17 -5.18 -2.14
CA GLY A 441 1.75 -3.95 -2.79
C GLY A 441 0.93 -4.09 -4.09
N CYS A 442 0.67 -5.31 -4.57
CA CYS A 442 -0.14 -5.53 -5.75
C CYS A 442 -1.65 -5.41 -5.43
N ASN A 443 -2.36 -4.60 -6.23
CA ASN A 443 -3.80 -4.38 -6.09
C ASN A 443 -4.66 -5.16 -7.10
N HIS A 444 -4.04 -6.05 -7.89
CA HIS A 444 -4.80 -6.83 -8.89
C HIS A 444 -5.74 -7.80 -8.19
N GLN A 445 -7.01 -7.80 -8.59
CA GLN A 445 -8.05 -8.61 -7.95
C GLN A 445 -7.82 -10.11 -8.17
N ALA A 446 -8.03 -10.91 -7.12
CA ALA A 446 -7.86 -12.35 -7.15
C ALA A 446 -8.76 -13.04 -8.18
N ARG A 447 -10.00 -12.57 -8.36
CA ARG A 447 -10.95 -13.12 -9.35
C ARG A 447 -10.47 -12.99 -10.80
N ARG A 448 -9.54 -12.07 -11.06
CA ARG A 448 -8.89 -11.85 -12.37
C ARG A 448 -7.45 -12.36 -12.40
N SER A 449 -7.06 -13.07 -11.36
CA SER A 449 -5.74 -13.65 -11.18
C SER A 449 -5.77 -15.15 -11.41
N GLN A 450 -4.61 -15.70 -11.75
CA GLN A 450 -4.43 -17.16 -11.81
C GLN A 450 -4.25 -17.68 -10.38
N LEU A 451 -4.81 -18.86 -10.09
CA LEU A 451 -4.48 -19.59 -8.87
C LEU A 451 -3.20 -20.38 -9.12
N ASP A 452 -2.17 -20.02 -8.40
CA ASP A 452 -0.84 -20.59 -8.50
C ASP A 452 -0.50 -21.42 -7.26
N HIS A 453 0.33 -22.45 -7.45
CA HIS A 453 0.83 -23.28 -6.36
C HIS A 453 2.08 -22.65 -5.76
N ILE A 454 2.09 -22.35 -4.45
CA ILE A 454 3.28 -21.85 -3.74
C ILE A 454 4.43 -22.83 -3.95
N GLN A 455 4.24 -24.09 -3.58
CA GLN A 455 5.09 -25.20 -3.95
C GLN A 455 4.55 -25.85 -5.22
N PRO A 456 5.32 -25.91 -6.32
CA PRO A 456 4.87 -26.41 -7.60
C PRO A 456 4.23 -27.81 -7.54
N TRP A 457 3.20 -28.04 -8.35
CA TRP A 457 2.65 -29.38 -8.58
C TRP A 457 3.67 -30.24 -9.37
N PRO A 458 3.83 -31.56 -9.07
CA PRO A 458 3.08 -32.36 -8.09
C PRO A 458 3.72 -32.39 -6.68
N GLN A 459 4.81 -31.64 -6.42
CA GLN A 459 5.50 -31.63 -5.14
C GLN A 459 4.62 -31.03 -4.03
N GLY A 460 3.81 -30.03 -4.37
CA GLY A 460 2.84 -29.43 -3.45
C GLY A 460 1.39 -29.78 -3.82
N PRO A 461 0.49 -29.91 -2.82
CA PRO A 461 -0.90 -30.28 -3.04
C PRO A 461 -1.72 -29.12 -3.65
N THR A 462 -2.84 -29.46 -4.31
CA THR A 462 -3.85 -28.48 -4.71
C THR A 462 -4.86 -28.30 -3.58
N ASP A 463 -4.46 -27.56 -2.56
CA ASP A 463 -5.27 -27.28 -1.38
C ASP A 463 -5.19 -25.81 -0.95
N ARG A 464 -5.92 -25.49 0.13
CA ARG A 464 -5.98 -24.14 0.68
C ARG A 464 -4.64 -23.59 1.14
N SER A 465 -3.74 -24.45 1.61
CA SER A 465 -2.45 -24.03 2.18
C SER A 465 -1.44 -23.68 1.09
N ASN A 466 -1.51 -24.35 -0.05
CA ASN A 466 -0.54 -24.26 -1.13
C ASN A 466 -0.98 -23.41 -2.33
N LEU A 467 -2.24 -22.96 -2.38
CA LEU A 467 -2.73 -22.10 -3.46
C LEU A 467 -2.81 -20.64 -3.04
N HIS A 468 -2.47 -19.75 -3.97
CA HIS A 468 -2.65 -18.31 -3.84
C HIS A 468 -2.93 -17.64 -5.19
N PRO A 469 -3.62 -16.46 -5.22
CA PRO A 469 -3.88 -15.74 -6.46
C PRO A 469 -2.67 -14.90 -6.87
N LEU A 470 -2.26 -15.03 -8.13
CA LEU A 470 -1.23 -14.19 -8.74
C LEU A 470 -1.76 -13.57 -10.04
N CYS A 471 -1.58 -12.28 -10.21
CA CYS A 471 -1.78 -11.66 -11.52
C CYS A 471 -0.74 -12.20 -12.52
N VAL A 472 -1.01 -12.09 -13.81
CA VAL A 472 -0.13 -12.63 -14.86
C VAL A 472 1.33 -12.15 -14.68
N HIS A 473 1.52 -10.87 -14.33
CA HIS A 473 2.86 -10.33 -14.11
C HIS A 473 3.61 -11.05 -12.98
N HIS A 474 2.99 -11.18 -11.80
CA HIS A 474 3.65 -11.78 -10.64
C HIS A 474 3.71 -13.31 -10.70
N HIS A 475 2.79 -13.95 -11.43
CA HIS A 475 2.92 -15.35 -11.79
C HIS A 475 4.16 -15.60 -12.66
N ASN A 476 4.40 -14.74 -13.67
CA ASN A 476 5.58 -14.82 -14.52
C ASN A 476 6.88 -14.54 -13.74
N LEU A 477 6.87 -13.58 -12.80
CA LEU A 477 8.03 -13.34 -11.92
C LEU A 477 8.39 -14.58 -11.11
N LYS A 478 7.40 -15.27 -10.54
CA LYS A 478 7.63 -16.51 -9.80
C LYS A 478 8.11 -17.63 -10.71
N THR A 479 7.42 -17.84 -11.84
CA THR A 479 7.68 -19.01 -12.73
C THR A 479 8.96 -18.86 -13.53
N HIS A 480 9.27 -17.65 -14.02
CA HIS A 480 10.37 -17.42 -14.95
C HIS A 480 11.45 -16.48 -14.38
N GLY A 481 11.14 -15.72 -13.33
CA GLY A 481 12.02 -14.73 -12.74
C GLY A 481 12.77 -15.21 -11.50
N ASN A 482 12.74 -16.51 -11.18
CA ASN A 482 13.39 -17.11 -10.01
C ASN A 482 13.01 -16.48 -8.67
N TRP A 483 11.85 -15.85 -8.58
CA TRP A 483 11.31 -15.37 -7.32
C TRP A 483 10.77 -16.52 -6.50
N GLN A 484 11.06 -16.50 -5.20
CA GLN A 484 10.56 -17.47 -4.26
C GLN A 484 9.43 -16.87 -3.44
N VAL A 485 8.45 -17.70 -3.09
CA VAL A 485 7.36 -17.32 -2.21
C VAL A 485 7.18 -18.41 -1.15
N THR A 486 7.00 -17.98 0.09
CA THR A 486 6.63 -18.83 1.21
C THR A 486 5.40 -18.24 1.90
N ARG A 487 4.62 -19.09 2.55
CA ARG A 487 3.46 -18.68 3.32
C ARG A 487 3.58 -19.18 4.75
N ASN A 488 3.40 -18.29 5.69
CA ASN A 488 3.20 -18.66 7.08
C ASN A 488 1.75 -19.13 7.25
N HIS A 489 1.55 -20.38 7.64
CA HIS A 489 0.22 -20.97 7.75
C HIS A 489 -0.56 -20.45 8.97
N ASP A 490 0.12 -20.00 10.02
CA ASP A 490 -0.52 -19.48 11.22
C ASP A 490 -1.00 -18.04 11.07
N SER A 491 -0.20 -17.20 10.42
CA SER A 491 -0.54 -15.78 10.19
C SER A 491 -1.19 -15.51 8.83
N GLY A 492 -1.10 -16.43 7.87
CA GLY A 492 -1.53 -16.23 6.49
C GLY A 492 -0.65 -15.28 5.67
N GLU A 493 0.44 -14.75 6.28
CA GLU A 493 1.38 -13.85 5.65
C GLU A 493 2.18 -14.57 4.56
N THR A 494 2.38 -13.91 3.42
CA THR A 494 3.29 -14.40 2.37
C THR A 494 4.58 -13.59 2.36
N THR A 495 5.72 -14.30 2.27
CA THR A 495 7.04 -13.70 2.12
C THR A 495 7.55 -13.99 0.73
N TRP A 496 7.92 -12.94 0.02
CA TRP A 496 8.50 -12.99 -1.32
C TRP A 496 9.99 -12.67 -1.26
N THR A 497 10.78 -13.48 -1.94
CA THR A 497 12.24 -13.30 -2.01
C THR A 497 12.66 -13.16 -3.47
N SER A 498 13.32 -12.06 -3.80
CA SER A 498 13.88 -11.86 -5.13
C SER A 498 15.10 -12.74 -5.37
N PRO A 499 15.51 -12.98 -6.63
CA PRO A 499 16.74 -13.71 -6.94
C PRO A 499 18.01 -13.13 -6.29
N ARG A 500 17.96 -11.84 -5.92
CA ARG A 500 19.05 -11.09 -5.29
C ARG A 500 18.92 -10.97 -3.77
N GLY A 501 18.02 -11.76 -3.17
CA GLY A 501 17.85 -11.84 -1.72
C GLY A 501 17.01 -10.73 -1.09
N LEU A 502 16.42 -9.82 -1.89
CA LEU A 502 15.47 -8.84 -1.35
C LEU A 502 14.19 -9.56 -0.90
N THR A 503 13.83 -9.41 0.37
CA THR A 503 12.61 -9.98 0.94
C THR A 503 11.55 -8.92 1.14
N ALA A 504 10.29 -9.28 0.87
CA ALA A 504 9.14 -8.43 1.13
C ALA A 504 7.97 -9.28 1.62
N LYS A 505 7.23 -8.77 2.59
CA LYS A 505 6.11 -9.46 3.22
C LYS A 505 4.78 -8.84 2.81
N ALA A 506 3.82 -9.69 2.43
CA ALA A 506 2.43 -9.30 2.25
C ALA A 506 1.62 -9.89 3.40
N PRO A 507 1.08 -9.05 4.30
CA PRO A 507 0.27 -9.51 5.40
C PRO A 507 -1.06 -10.07 4.91
N HIS A 508 -1.67 -10.93 5.72
CA HIS A 508 -3.02 -11.41 5.44
C HIS A 508 -4.01 -10.22 5.44
N PRO A 509 -4.86 -10.08 4.41
CA PRO A 509 -5.71 -8.90 4.24
C PRO A 509 -6.75 -8.69 5.35
N TYR A 510 -7.15 -9.75 6.04
CA TYR A 510 -8.18 -9.73 7.10
C TYR A 510 -7.61 -9.81 8.51
N GLN A 511 -6.37 -9.37 8.73
CA GLN A 511 -5.86 -9.33 10.10
C GLN A 511 -6.76 -8.44 10.97
N PRO A 512 -7.28 -8.96 12.08
CA PRO A 512 -8.08 -8.17 13.00
C PRO A 512 -7.26 -6.97 13.48
N MET A 513 -7.92 -5.81 13.55
CA MET A 513 -7.32 -4.66 14.19
C MET A 513 -7.03 -5.01 15.66
N PRO A 514 -5.84 -4.67 16.22
CA PRO A 514 -5.62 -4.85 17.64
C PRO A 514 -6.77 -4.20 18.40
N THR A 515 -7.42 -4.95 19.25
CA THR A 515 -8.26 -4.37 20.29
C THR A 515 -7.30 -3.56 21.17
N THR A 516 -7.33 -2.25 21.07
CA THR A 516 -6.82 -1.42 22.14
C THR A 516 -7.70 -1.80 23.34
N THR A 517 -7.17 -2.63 24.25
CA THR A 517 -7.66 -2.60 25.61
C THR A 517 -7.38 -1.18 26.08
N VAL A 518 -8.40 -0.31 26.02
CA VAL A 518 -8.44 0.84 26.91
C VAL A 518 -8.24 0.20 28.29
N PRO A 519 -7.21 0.56 29.07
CA PRO A 519 -7.24 0.18 30.48
C PRO A 519 -8.62 0.62 30.98
N ASP A 520 -9.40 -0.29 31.53
CA ASP A 520 -10.58 0.09 32.25
C ASP A 520 -10.12 1.17 33.25
N GLU A 521 -10.47 2.42 32.98
CA GLU A 521 -10.39 3.44 33.99
C GLU A 521 -11.21 2.90 35.13
N ASP A 522 -10.50 2.62 36.21
CA ASP A 522 -10.94 2.20 37.50
C ASP A 522 -12.37 2.70 37.76
N ASN A 523 -13.35 1.88 37.44
CA ASN A 523 -14.72 2.03 37.94
C ASN A 523 -14.67 1.68 39.41
N GLY A 524 -14.09 2.60 40.19
CA GLY A 524 -14.31 2.63 41.60
C GLY A 524 -15.83 2.59 41.85
N PRO A 525 -16.30 1.89 42.89
CA PRO A 525 -17.72 1.78 43.15
C PRO A 525 -18.34 3.18 43.21
N PRO A 526 -19.50 3.41 42.58
CA PRO A 526 -20.13 4.72 42.57
C PRO A 526 -20.32 5.19 44.01
N PRO A 527 -19.96 6.45 44.31
CA PRO A 527 -20.25 7.00 45.60
C PRO A 527 -21.77 7.18 45.70
N PHE A 528 -22.42 6.27 46.43
CA PHE A 528 -23.79 6.28 46.95
C PHE A 528 -24.93 6.64 46.02
#